data_e12c5b1464b74dcae3bf3abf33495e85
#
_entry.id   e12c5b1464b74dcae3bf3abf33495e85
#
_cell.length_a   1.000
_cell.length_b   1.000
_cell.length_c   1.000
_cell.angle_alpha   90.00
_cell.angle_beta   90.00
_cell.angle_gamma   90.00
#
_symmetry.space_group_name_H-M   'P 1'
#
loop_
_entity.id
_entity.type
_entity.pdbx_description
1 polymer ?
#
loop_
_entity_poly.entity_id
_entity_poly.type
_entity_poly.pdbx_seq_one_letter_code
_entity_poly.pdbx_strand_id
1 'polypeptide(L)'
;TSRLVGSEMCIRDRYKNFWPADLHVIGKDILRFHAVYWPAFLLAADIKPPKRVYGHGWILSGDQKMSKSKGNILDPIEIINTYGLDPLRYYLIKEVSFGNDGNISEEKLENCINSDLANNYGNLCQRVTSFCEKNMNSEISKDVNFVDEDLNLLSNYSDNFTKIVEYVDKQDINSYISFIVERLFAANKYFNDQEPWKKKDNKVRLNTIIYT
;
A
#
# COMPACT_ATOMS: atom_id res chain seq x y z
N THR A 1 7.64 -45.86 1.22
CA THR A 1 7.89 -45.59 -0.21
C THR A 1 6.74 -44.87 -0.90
N SER A 2 5.48 -45.12 -0.55
CA SER A 2 4.32 -44.44 -1.17
C SER A 2 4.20 -42.97 -0.81
N ARG A 3 4.71 -42.52 0.32
CA ARG A 3 4.69 -41.08 0.73
C ARG A 3 5.68 -40.21 -0.05
N LEU A 4 6.82 -40.76 -0.46
CA LEU A 4 7.83 -40.05 -1.26
C LEU A 4 7.36 -39.83 -2.70
N VAL A 5 6.73 -40.83 -3.32
CA VAL A 5 6.22 -40.76 -4.69
C VAL A 5 5.09 -39.70 -4.82
N GLY A 6 4.19 -39.62 -3.84
CA GLY A 6 3.14 -38.58 -3.80
C GLY A 6 3.71 -37.19 -3.61
N SER A 7 4.75 -37.00 -2.81
CA SER A 7 5.40 -35.71 -2.60
C SER A 7 6.18 -35.22 -3.83
N GLU A 8 6.87 -36.12 -4.54
CA GLU A 8 7.58 -35.77 -5.78
C GLU A 8 6.63 -35.35 -6.90
N MET A 9 5.49 -36.01 -7.06
CA MET A 9 4.49 -35.65 -8.05
C MET A 9 3.85 -34.28 -7.74
N CYS A 10 3.51 -34.02 -6.49
CA CYS A 10 3.01 -32.72 -6.05
C CYS A 10 4.06 -31.61 -6.22
N ILE A 11 5.34 -31.88 -5.98
CA ILE A 11 6.42 -30.90 -6.17
C ILE A 11 6.60 -30.58 -7.66
N ARG A 12 6.58 -31.59 -8.54
CA ARG A 12 6.69 -31.39 -9.99
C ARG A 12 5.52 -30.60 -10.57
N ASP A 13 4.30 -30.87 -10.13
CA ASP A 13 3.13 -30.13 -10.61
C ASP A 13 3.15 -28.67 -10.15
N ARG A 14 3.53 -28.41 -8.89
CA ARG A 14 3.73 -27.04 -8.39
C ARG A 14 4.85 -26.32 -9.13
N TYR A 15 5.97 -26.97 -9.35
CA TYR A 15 7.06 -26.41 -10.13
C TYR A 15 6.61 -25.98 -11.53
N LYS A 16 5.91 -26.83 -12.27
CA LYS A 16 5.40 -26.51 -13.62
C LYS A 16 4.44 -25.35 -13.64
N ASN A 17 3.64 -25.19 -12.57
CA ASN A 17 2.63 -24.14 -12.48
C ASN A 17 3.19 -22.80 -12.01
N PHE A 18 4.26 -22.79 -11.19
CA PHE A 18 4.75 -21.58 -10.53
C PHE A 18 6.16 -21.16 -10.96
N TRP A 19 6.85 -21.99 -11.73
CA TRP A 19 8.17 -21.62 -12.25
C TRP A 19 8.12 -21.36 -13.77
N PRO A 20 8.85 -20.36 -14.31
CA PRO A 20 9.74 -19.45 -13.60
C PRO A 20 8.98 -18.40 -12.76
N ALA A 21 9.55 -18.01 -11.62
CA ALA A 21 9.01 -16.95 -10.79
C ALA A 21 8.95 -15.64 -11.56
N ASP A 22 7.86 -14.89 -11.41
CA ASP A 22 7.72 -13.56 -12.04
C ASP A 22 8.67 -12.55 -11.38
N LEU A 23 8.83 -12.65 -10.07
CA LEU A 23 9.66 -11.74 -9.30
C LEU A 23 10.30 -12.44 -8.10
N HIS A 24 11.62 -12.27 -7.93
CA HIS A 24 12.32 -12.55 -6.68
C HIS A 24 12.56 -11.24 -5.93
N VAL A 25 11.95 -11.08 -4.76
CA VAL A 25 12.19 -9.96 -3.85
C VAL A 25 13.19 -10.40 -2.80
N ILE A 26 14.33 -9.73 -2.74
CA ILE A 26 15.46 -10.11 -1.87
C ILE A 26 16.09 -8.88 -1.21
N GLY A 27 16.82 -9.06 -0.12
CA GLY A 27 17.67 -8.02 0.43
C GLY A 27 18.89 -7.73 -0.48
N LYS A 28 19.33 -6.48 -0.55
CA LYS A 28 20.46 -6.09 -1.40
C LYS A 28 21.77 -6.78 -1.04
N ASP A 29 21.92 -7.25 0.18
CA ASP A 29 23.09 -7.97 0.68
C ASP A 29 23.30 -9.34 0.01
N ILE A 30 22.22 -9.96 -0.46
CA ILE A 30 22.27 -11.25 -1.17
C ILE A 30 22.02 -11.12 -2.69
N LEU A 31 22.05 -9.88 -3.21
CA LEU A 31 21.78 -9.60 -4.63
C LEU A 31 22.72 -10.38 -5.56
N ARG A 32 24.02 -10.46 -5.23
CA ARG A 32 25.00 -11.19 -6.04
C ARG A 32 24.66 -12.67 -6.20
N PHE A 33 24.13 -13.30 -5.14
CA PHE A 33 23.73 -14.71 -5.18
C PHE A 33 22.53 -14.92 -6.10
N HIS A 34 21.56 -14.03 -6.09
CA HIS A 34 20.30 -14.17 -6.82
C HIS A 34 20.31 -13.58 -8.23
N ALA A 35 21.20 -12.62 -8.51
CA ALA A 35 21.31 -11.98 -9.83
C ALA A 35 22.48 -12.52 -10.69
N VAL A 36 23.44 -13.23 -10.09
CA VAL A 36 24.60 -13.79 -10.80
C VAL A 36 24.67 -15.30 -10.64
N TYR A 37 24.87 -15.81 -9.42
CA TYR A 37 25.11 -17.25 -9.22
C TYR A 37 23.87 -18.09 -9.46
N TRP A 38 22.73 -17.69 -8.96
CA TRP A 38 21.48 -18.43 -9.12
C TRP A 38 21.06 -18.56 -10.59
N PRO A 39 21.02 -17.52 -11.41
CA PRO A 39 20.78 -17.66 -12.85
C PRO A 39 21.81 -18.55 -13.54
N ALA A 40 23.09 -18.46 -13.17
CA ALA A 40 24.12 -19.33 -13.75
C ALA A 40 23.87 -20.82 -13.46
N PHE A 41 23.49 -21.15 -12.23
CA PHE A 41 23.15 -22.54 -11.86
C PHE A 41 21.89 -23.03 -12.57
N LEU A 42 20.88 -22.19 -12.69
CA LEU A 42 19.65 -22.54 -13.40
C LEU A 42 19.94 -22.82 -14.88
N LEU A 43 20.69 -21.95 -15.54
CA LEU A 43 21.08 -22.12 -16.93
C LEU A 43 21.93 -23.35 -17.16
N ALA A 44 22.86 -23.65 -16.25
CA ALA A 44 23.66 -24.87 -16.30
C ALA A 44 22.82 -26.16 -16.13
N ALA A 45 21.67 -26.07 -15.47
CA ALA A 45 20.71 -27.13 -15.27
C ALA A 45 19.60 -27.17 -16.34
N ASP A 46 19.70 -26.34 -17.38
CA ASP A 46 18.66 -26.13 -18.41
C ASP A 46 17.29 -25.74 -17.85
N ILE A 47 17.33 -24.92 -16.79
CA ILE A 47 16.14 -24.37 -16.14
C ILE A 47 16.06 -22.86 -16.42
N LYS A 48 14.88 -22.38 -16.80
CA LYS A 48 14.67 -20.95 -17.03
C LYS A 48 14.89 -20.15 -15.74
N PRO A 49 15.65 -19.03 -15.79
CA PRO A 49 15.79 -18.15 -14.62
C PRO A 49 14.48 -17.42 -14.31
N PRO A 50 14.33 -16.82 -13.11
CA PRO A 50 13.21 -15.95 -12.79
C PRO A 50 13.16 -14.76 -13.76
N LYS A 51 11.96 -14.22 -14.00
CA LYS A 51 11.77 -13.11 -14.96
C LYS A 51 12.40 -11.80 -14.47
N ARG A 52 12.40 -11.58 -13.14
CA ARG A 52 12.94 -10.39 -12.50
C ARG A 52 13.51 -10.70 -11.11
N VAL A 53 14.59 -10.03 -10.76
CA VAL A 53 15.13 -10.00 -9.40
C VAL A 53 15.09 -8.54 -8.92
N TYR A 54 14.48 -8.32 -7.76
CA TYR A 54 14.37 -7.00 -7.14
C TYR A 54 15.06 -7.01 -5.77
N GLY A 55 16.09 -6.16 -5.62
CA GLY A 55 16.82 -6.00 -4.37
C GLY A 55 16.29 -4.81 -3.58
N HIS A 56 15.75 -5.03 -2.38
CA HIS A 56 15.36 -3.96 -1.47
C HIS A 56 16.51 -3.55 -0.55
N GLY A 57 16.47 -2.29 -0.08
CA GLY A 57 17.45 -1.73 0.84
C GLY A 57 17.30 -2.25 2.28
N TRP A 58 18.17 -1.77 3.14
CA TRP A 58 18.10 -2.08 4.57
C TRP A 58 17.17 -1.15 5.31
N ILE A 59 16.60 -1.68 6.37
CA ILE A 59 15.90 -0.89 7.38
C ILE A 59 16.93 -0.47 8.42
N LEU A 60 17.07 0.85 8.60
CA LEU A 60 18.02 1.48 9.50
C LEU A 60 17.27 2.06 10.71
N SER A 61 17.96 2.18 11.83
CA SER A 61 17.52 2.92 13.01
C SER A 61 18.60 3.93 13.41
N GLY A 62 18.26 5.23 13.40
CA GLY A 62 19.22 6.30 13.64
C GLY A 62 20.38 6.31 12.64
N ASP A 63 20.07 6.15 11.33
CA ASP A 63 21.03 6.06 10.22
C ASP A 63 22.05 4.92 10.34
N GLN A 64 21.81 3.97 11.22
CA GLN A 64 22.67 2.82 11.43
C GLN A 64 21.94 1.51 11.19
N LYS A 65 22.67 0.52 10.67
CA LYS A 65 22.15 -0.84 10.58
C LYS A 65 21.76 -1.33 11.97
N MET A 66 20.54 -1.87 12.09
CA MET A 66 20.08 -2.46 13.35
C MET A 66 20.95 -3.64 13.76
N SER A 67 21.35 -3.66 15.03
CA SER A 67 22.18 -4.72 15.58
C SER A 67 21.87 -4.94 17.05
N LYS A 68 21.81 -6.20 17.48
CA LYS A 68 21.58 -6.57 18.90
C LYS A 68 22.60 -5.97 19.83
N SER A 69 23.87 -5.92 19.40
CA SER A 69 24.97 -5.36 20.20
C SER A 69 24.87 -3.86 20.42
N LYS A 70 24.15 -3.13 19.55
CA LYS A 70 23.95 -1.67 19.65
C LYS A 70 22.65 -1.29 20.37
N GLY A 71 21.77 -2.25 20.65
CA GLY A 71 20.50 -1.97 21.32
C GLY A 71 19.53 -1.10 20.48
N ASN A 72 19.74 -0.98 19.18
CA ASN A 72 18.96 -0.12 18.28
C ASN A 72 17.96 -0.94 17.42
N ILE A 73 17.60 -2.15 17.87
CA ILE A 73 16.60 -2.97 17.18
C ILE A 73 15.23 -2.49 17.58
N LEU A 74 14.41 -2.21 16.59
CA LEU A 74 12.96 -2.07 16.76
C LEU A 74 12.32 -3.45 16.59
N ASP A 75 11.79 -4.00 17.68
CA ASP A 75 11.09 -5.28 17.64
C ASP A 75 9.72 -5.10 16.98
N PRO A 76 9.48 -5.72 15.82
CA PRO A 76 8.19 -5.57 15.13
C PRO A 76 7.01 -6.12 15.95
N ILE A 77 7.24 -7.09 16.84
CA ILE A 77 6.18 -7.66 17.69
C ILE A 77 5.76 -6.66 18.77
N GLU A 78 6.71 -5.96 19.38
CA GLU A 78 6.40 -4.91 20.35
C GLU A 78 5.63 -3.76 19.68
N ILE A 79 6.04 -3.35 18.49
CA ILE A 79 5.36 -2.33 17.71
C ILE A 79 3.93 -2.79 17.33
N ILE A 80 3.77 -4.03 16.89
CA ILE A 80 2.44 -4.58 16.57
C ILE A 80 1.53 -4.60 17.79
N ASN A 81 2.06 -4.97 18.97
CA ASN A 81 1.28 -4.99 20.20
C ASN A 81 0.84 -3.59 20.65
N THR A 82 1.63 -2.56 20.35
CA THR A 82 1.36 -1.17 20.72
C THR A 82 0.45 -0.46 19.73
N TYR A 83 0.75 -0.56 18.44
CA TYR A 83 0.12 0.23 17.38
C TYR A 83 -0.79 -0.59 16.45
N GLY A 84 -0.69 -1.90 16.45
CA GLY A 84 -1.37 -2.81 15.54
C GLY A 84 -0.55 -3.18 14.30
N LEU A 85 -0.98 -4.24 13.63
CA LEU A 85 -0.27 -4.79 12.45
C LEU A 85 -0.37 -3.87 11.23
N ASP A 86 -1.58 -3.39 10.93
CA ASP A 86 -1.82 -2.61 9.70
C ASP A 86 -1.12 -1.24 9.70
N PRO A 87 -1.09 -0.48 10.81
CA PRO A 87 -0.28 0.73 10.90
C PRO A 87 1.21 0.50 10.65
N LEU A 88 1.79 -0.56 11.20
CA LEU A 88 3.20 -0.90 10.95
C LEU A 88 3.44 -1.23 9.48
N ARG A 89 2.59 -2.04 8.87
CA ARG A 89 2.69 -2.39 7.43
C ARG A 89 2.58 -1.15 6.55
N TYR A 90 1.58 -0.30 6.83
CA TYR A 90 1.40 0.96 6.12
C TYR A 90 2.65 1.84 6.20
N TYR A 91 3.17 2.05 7.41
CA TYR A 91 4.36 2.85 7.65
C TYR A 91 5.59 2.34 6.89
N LEU A 92 5.88 1.03 6.96
CA LEU A 92 7.02 0.44 6.28
C LEU A 92 6.95 0.59 4.76
N ILE A 93 5.75 0.49 4.19
CA ILE A 93 5.56 0.64 2.75
C ILE A 93 5.63 2.11 2.32
N LYS A 94 5.11 3.01 3.15
CA LYS A 94 5.05 4.44 2.83
C LYS A 94 6.39 5.15 3.03
N GLU A 95 7.03 4.96 4.19
CA GLU A 95 8.22 5.72 4.57
C GLU A 95 9.52 5.18 4.00
N VAL A 96 9.57 3.88 3.72
CA VAL A 96 10.76 3.25 3.17
C VAL A 96 10.59 3.10 1.66
N SER A 97 11.22 3.98 0.90
CA SER A 97 11.25 3.84 -0.56
C SER A 97 11.81 2.49 -0.96
N PHE A 98 10.97 1.68 -1.62
CA PHE A 98 11.33 0.32 -1.98
C PHE A 98 12.57 0.32 -2.88
N GLY A 99 13.60 -0.45 -2.52
CA GLY A 99 14.90 -0.47 -3.22
C GLY A 99 15.99 0.40 -2.56
N ASN A 100 15.62 1.36 -1.74
CA ASN A 100 16.57 2.20 -0.99
C ASN A 100 16.63 1.78 0.48
N ASP A 101 17.67 2.24 1.18
CA ASP A 101 17.74 2.12 2.63
C ASP A 101 16.70 3.07 3.26
N GLY A 102 15.99 2.59 4.25
CA GLY A 102 14.97 3.36 4.96
C GLY A 102 15.31 3.52 6.43
N ASN A 103 15.26 4.74 6.94
CA ASN A 103 15.47 5.03 8.36
C ASN A 103 14.11 5.09 9.07
N ILE A 104 13.86 4.13 9.95
CA ILE A 104 12.62 4.04 10.72
C ILE A 104 12.83 4.49 12.16
N SER A 105 11.78 5.07 12.75
CA SER A 105 11.71 5.41 14.16
C SER A 105 10.26 5.35 14.64
N GLU A 106 10.06 5.18 15.93
CA GLU A 106 8.74 5.16 16.56
C GLU A 106 8.03 6.51 16.39
N GLU A 107 8.74 7.61 16.54
CA GLU A 107 8.22 8.97 16.29
C GLU A 107 7.68 9.13 14.85
N LYS A 108 8.42 8.66 13.85
CA LYS A 108 7.93 8.69 12.46
C LYS A 108 6.71 7.80 12.24
N LEU A 109 6.67 6.64 12.89
CA LEU A 109 5.51 5.76 12.87
C LEU A 109 4.29 6.45 13.45
N GLU A 110 4.39 7.06 14.63
CA GLU A 110 3.29 7.80 15.26
C GLU A 110 2.81 8.97 14.40
N ASN A 111 3.74 9.74 13.83
CA ASN A 111 3.41 10.84 12.93
C ASN A 111 2.68 10.34 11.67
N CYS A 112 3.12 9.22 11.09
CA CYS A 112 2.49 8.61 9.93
C CYS A 112 1.06 8.11 10.25
N ILE A 113 0.88 7.46 11.39
CA ILE A 113 -0.44 7.00 11.87
C ILE A 113 -1.38 8.19 12.07
N ASN A 114 -0.90 9.22 12.76
CA ASN A 114 -1.73 10.38 13.09
C ASN A 114 -2.07 11.20 11.86
N SER A 115 -1.12 11.47 10.97
CA SER A 115 -1.35 12.31 9.80
C SER A 115 -2.23 11.62 8.76
N ASP A 116 -1.89 10.42 8.38
CA ASP A 116 -2.49 9.78 7.22
C ASP A 116 -3.69 8.91 7.58
N LEU A 117 -3.54 8.07 8.59
CA LEU A 117 -4.59 7.12 8.93
C LEU A 117 -5.68 7.76 9.81
N ALA A 118 -5.31 8.51 10.85
CA ALA A 118 -6.28 9.12 11.73
C ALA A 118 -6.86 10.42 11.14
N ASN A 119 -6.00 11.44 10.89
CA ASN A 119 -6.46 12.78 10.53
C ASN A 119 -6.86 12.93 9.06
N ASN A 120 -6.33 12.10 8.16
CA ASN A 120 -6.74 12.13 6.75
C ASN A 120 -7.84 11.11 6.49
N TYR A 121 -7.52 9.82 6.44
CA TYR A 121 -8.47 8.76 6.09
C TYR A 121 -9.59 8.58 7.13
N GLY A 122 -9.23 8.38 8.39
CA GLY A 122 -10.20 8.15 9.48
C GLY A 122 -11.15 9.32 9.69
N ASN A 123 -10.61 10.55 9.67
CA ASN A 123 -11.43 11.76 9.80
C ASN A 123 -12.38 11.93 8.61
N LEU A 124 -11.93 11.67 7.37
CA LEU A 124 -12.82 11.70 6.21
C LEU A 124 -13.96 10.70 6.36
N CYS A 125 -13.66 9.45 6.66
CA CYS A 125 -14.66 8.41 6.86
C CYS A 125 -15.66 8.79 7.96
N GLN A 126 -15.15 9.22 9.13
CA GLN A 126 -16.01 9.61 10.24
C GLN A 126 -16.93 10.78 9.90
N ARG A 127 -16.40 11.79 9.23
CA ARG A 127 -17.18 13.01 8.85
C ARG A 127 -18.27 12.66 7.85
N VAL A 128 -17.94 11.91 6.80
CA VAL A 128 -18.90 11.53 5.76
C VAL A 128 -19.98 10.60 6.32
N THR A 129 -19.60 9.55 7.04
CA THR A 129 -20.55 8.58 7.60
C THR A 129 -21.46 9.22 8.67
N SER A 130 -20.89 9.99 9.59
CA SER A 130 -21.68 10.70 10.61
C SER A 130 -22.61 11.76 10.02
N PHE A 131 -22.17 12.42 8.94
CA PHE A 131 -23.00 13.37 8.23
C PHE A 131 -24.17 12.68 7.53
N CYS A 132 -23.91 11.55 6.84
CA CYS A 132 -24.91 10.74 6.19
C CYS A 132 -25.95 10.20 7.19
N GLU A 133 -25.50 9.67 8.32
CA GLU A 133 -26.38 9.20 9.38
C GLU A 133 -27.33 10.31 9.90
N LYS A 134 -26.79 11.47 10.21
CA LYS A 134 -27.55 12.59 10.81
C LYS A 134 -28.48 13.32 9.84
N ASN A 135 -28.18 13.36 8.53
CA ASN A 135 -28.88 14.21 7.59
C ASN A 135 -29.55 13.46 6.44
N MET A 136 -29.22 12.17 6.24
CA MET A 136 -29.69 11.38 5.11
C MET A 136 -30.24 10.00 5.51
N ASN A 137 -30.49 9.76 6.80
CA ASN A 137 -30.96 8.48 7.35
C ASN A 137 -30.08 7.27 6.95
N SER A 138 -28.77 7.50 6.77
CA SER A 138 -27.79 6.49 6.29
C SER A 138 -28.09 5.93 4.89
N GLU A 139 -28.84 6.65 4.08
CA GLU A 139 -29.19 6.25 2.72
C GLU A 139 -28.49 7.16 1.69
N ILE A 140 -27.87 6.52 0.68
CA ILE A 140 -27.24 7.20 -0.46
C ILE A 140 -27.87 6.65 -1.73
N SER A 141 -28.50 7.53 -2.52
CA SER A 141 -29.11 7.18 -3.79
C SER A 141 -28.09 7.22 -4.93
N LYS A 142 -28.33 6.39 -5.96
CA LYS A 142 -27.60 6.47 -7.24
C LYS A 142 -28.14 7.58 -8.16
N ASP A 143 -29.22 8.26 -7.76
CA ASP A 143 -29.75 9.40 -8.48
C ASP A 143 -28.91 10.63 -8.11
N VAL A 144 -27.91 10.90 -8.93
CA VAL A 144 -26.93 11.96 -8.75
C VAL A 144 -26.93 12.91 -9.94
N ASN A 145 -26.69 14.18 -9.66
CA ASN A 145 -26.53 15.22 -10.67
C ASN A 145 -25.18 15.90 -10.48
N PHE A 146 -24.18 15.39 -11.20
CA PHE A 146 -22.81 15.88 -11.10
C PHE A 146 -22.65 17.26 -11.70
N VAL A 147 -21.90 18.10 -11.03
CA VAL A 147 -21.36 19.38 -11.53
C VAL A 147 -19.86 19.25 -11.77
N ASP A 148 -19.24 20.27 -12.35
CA ASP A 148 -17.85 20.23 -12.78
C ASP A 148 -16.88 19.90 -11.61
N GLU A 149 -17.15 20.39 -10.40
CA GLU A 149 -16.33 20.12 -9.23
C GLU A 149 -16.34 18.63 -8.83
N ASP A 150 -17.50 17.97 -8.98
CA ASP A 150 -17.65 16.53 -8.70
C ASP A 150 -16.87 15.71 -9.75
N LEU A 151 -17.07 16.07 -11.02
CA LEU A 151 -16.41 15.41 -12.13
C LEU A 151 -14.89 15.59 -12.07
N ASN A 152 -14.41 16.75 -11.65
CA ASN A 152 -12.99 17.02 -11.43
C ASN A 152 -12.40 16.14 -10.33
N LEU A 153 -13.12 15.91 -9.24
CA LEU A 153 -12.65 14.98 -8.21
C LEU A 153 -12.60 13.55 -8.75
N LEU A 154 -13.68 13.08 -9.39
CA LEU A 154 -13.77 11.73 -9.92
C LEU A 154 -12.74 11.44 -11.02
N SER A 155 -12.48 12.40 -11.92
CA SER A 155 -11.46 12.24 -12.97
C SER A 155 -10.05 12.07 -12.40
N ASN A 156 -9.74 12.69 -11.26
CA ASN A 156 -8.47 12.49 -10.57
C ASN A 156 -8.22 11.03 -10.16
N TYR A 157 -9.27 10.23 -10.02
CA TYR A 157 -9.15 8.80 -9.73
C TYR A 157 -9.12 7.97 -11.02
N SER A 158 -10.07 8.20 -11.96
CA SER A 158 -10.23 7.38 -13.15
C SER A 158 -9.09 7.55 -14.16
N ASP A 159 -8.65 8.78 -14.40
CA ASP A 159 -7.69 9.10 -15.47
C ASP A 159 -6.25 8.66 -15.15
N ASN A 160 -6.01 8.29 -13.90
CA ASN A 160 -4.69 7.91 -13.43
C ASN A 160 -4.52 6.40 -13.15
N PHE A 161 -5.49 5.57 -13.55
CA PHE A 161 -5.42 4.12 -13.32
C PHE A 161 -4.16 3.49 -13.93
N THR A 162 -3.76 3.94 -15.11
CA THR A 162 -2.52 3.48 -15.77
C THR A 162 -1.28 3.72 -14.91
N LYS A 163 -1.20 4.86 -14.21
CA LYS A 163 -0.09 5.17 -13.30
C LYS A 163 -0.05 4.21 -12.11
N ILE A 164 -1.22 3.83 -11.58
CA ILE A 164 -1.31 2.85 -10.49
C ILE A 164 -0.71 1.52 -10.92
N VAL A 165 -1.08 1.03 -12.10
CA VAL A 165 -0.54 -0.20 -12.68
C VAL A 165 0.97 -0.09 -12.87
N GLU A 166 1.47 1.03 -13.40
CA GLU A 166 2.90 1.26 -13.58
C GLU A 166 3.69 1.24 -12.25
N TYR A 167 3.17 1.86 -11.18
CA TYR A 167 3.81 1.84 -9.86
C TYR A 167 3.95 0.41 -9.34
N VAL A 168 2.86 -0.38 -9.44
CA VAL A 168 2.87 -1.77 -9.00
C VAL A 168 3.82 -2.62 -9.83
N ASP A 169 3.81 -2.46 -11.15
CA ASP A 169 4.70 -3.20 -12.06
C ASP A 169 6.19 -2.88 -11.85
N LYS A 170 6.48 -1.65 -11.46
CA LYS A 170 7.84 -1.20 -11.12
C LYS A 170 8.23 -1.52 -9.68
N GLN A 171 7.34 -2.09 -8.87
CA GLN A 171 7.47 -2.26 -7.42
C GLN A 171 7.70 -0.93 -6.68
N ASP A 172 7.23 0.17 -7.23
CA ASP A 172 7.27 1.49 -6.60
C ASP A 172 6.03 1.70 -5.72
N ILE A 173 5.95 0.89 -4.66
CA ILE A 173 4.79 0.87 -3.77
C ILE A 173 4.68 2.16 -2.95
N ASN A 174 5.81 2.82 -2.68
CA ASN A 174 5.82 4.11 -2.00
C ASN A 174 5.07 5.18 -2.81
N SER A 175 5.38 5.31 -4.12
CA SER A 175 4.66 6.22 -5.01
C SER A 175 3.17 5.85 -5.17
N TYR A 176 2.85 4.55 -5.19
CA TYR A 176 1.47 4.07 -5.20
C TYR A 176 0.69 4.52 -3.95
N ILE A 177 1.26 4.36 -2.76
CA ILE A 177 0.61 4.80 -1.52
C ILE A 177 0.51 6.33 -1.47
N SER A 178 1.55 7.05 -1.84
CA SER A 178 1.55 8.52 -1.89
C SER A 178 0.45 9.03 -2.82
N PHE A 179 0.28 8.38 -3.97
CA PHE A 179 -0.78 8.68 -4.91
C PHE A 179 -2.19 8.53 -4.28
N ILE A 180 -2.43 7.48 -3.49
CA ILE A 180 -3.71 7.29 -2.79
C ILE A 180 -3.92 8.35 -1.72
N VAL A 181 -2.88 8.63 -0.92
CA VAL A 181 -2.95 9.63 0.18
C VAL A 181 -3.28 11.02 -0.35
N GLU A 182 -2.68 11.43 -1.48
CA GLU A 182 -3.00 12.71 -2.13
C GLU A 182 -4.48 12.81 -2.51
N ARG A 183 -5.08 11.71 -2.96
CA ARG A 183 -6.51 11.69 -3.33
C ARG A 183 -7.42 11.75 -2.11
N LEU A 184 -7.02 11.14 -1.01
CA LEU A 184 -7.74 11.30 0.25
C LEU A 184 -7.71 12.77 0.73
N PHE A 185 -6.60 13.47 0.56
CA PHE A 185 -6.54 14.92 0.81
C PHE A 185 -7.45 15.70 -0.13
N ALA A 186 -7.49 15.35 -1.42
CA ALA A 186 -8.39 15.98 -2.38
C ALA A 186 -9.86 15.75 -2.02
N ALA A 187 -10.25 14.55 -1.59
CA ALA A 187 -11.59 14.24 -1.13
C ALA A 187 -11.95 15.00 0.15
N ASN A 188 -11.05 15.11 1.13
CA ASN A 188 -11.23 15.93 2.33
C ASN A 188 -11.45 17.40 1.99
N LYS A 189 -10.64 17.94 1.07
CA LYS A 189 -10.78 19.31 0.58
C LYS A 189 -12.12 19.51 -0.10
N TYR A 190 -12.49 18.62 -1.04
CA TYR A 190 -13.77 18.67 -1.73
C TYR A 190 -14.95 18.68 -0.75
N PHE A 191 -14.96 17.79 0.25
CA PHE A 191 -16.02 17.75 1.26
C PHE A 191 -16.12 19.06 2.04
N ASN A 192 -14.98 19.72 2.35
CA ASN A 192 -14.96 21.02 2.99
C ASN A 192 -15.48 22.12 2.05
N ASP A 193 -15.01 22.17 0.81
CA ASP A 193 -15.33 23.21 -0.16
C ASP A 193 -16.82 23.15 -0.58
N GLN A 194 -17.38 21.94 -0.65
CA GLN A 194 -18.78 21.75 -0.95
C GLN A 194 -19.73 22.11 0.21
N GLU A 195 -19.25 22.23 1.43
CA GLU A 195 -20.03 22.65 2.61
C GLU A 195 -21.41 21.96 2.71
N PRO A 196 -21.50 20.61 2.74
CA PRO A 196 -22.79 19.90 2.69
C PRO A 196 -23.74 20.31 3.83
N TRP A 197 -23.20 20.76 4.96
CA TRP A 197 -24.00 21.25 6.10
C TRP A 197 -24.79 22.52 5.79
N LYS A 198 -24.42 23.29 4.76
CA LYS A 198 -25.16 24.48 4.27
C LYS A 198 -26.18 24.14 3.18
N LYS A 199 -26.19 22.91 2.66
CA LYS A 199 -27.01 22.49 1.52
C LYS A 199 -28.10 21.47 1.90
N LYS A 200 -28.49 21.40 3.16
CA LYS A 200 -29.43 20.40 3.68
C LYS A 200 -30.83 20.45 3.04
N ASP A 201 -31.24 21.63 2.57
CA ASP A 201 -32.53 21.82 1.90
C ASP A 201 -32.53 21.29 0.44
N ASN A 202 -31.35 21.13 -0.17
CA ASN A 202 -31.17 20.57 -1.52
C ASN A 202 -30.76 19.11 -1.44
N LYS A 203 -31.72 18.22 -1.26
CA LYS A 203 -31.46 16.77 -1.08
C LYS A 203 -30.70 16.14 -2.24
N VAL A 204 -30.98 16.52 -3.48
CA VAL A 204 -30.30 15.98 -4.66
C VAL A 204 -28.82 16.38 -4.66
N ARG A 205 -28.52 17.67 -4.42
CA ARG A 205 -27.14 18.14 -4.35
C ARG A 205 -26.40 17.51 -3.18
N LEU A 206 -27.05 17.40 -2.02
CA LEU A 206 -26.50 16.77 -0.84
C LEU A 206 -26.12 15.31 -1.13
N ASN A 207 -27.05 14.57 -1.73
CA ASN A 207 -26.80 13.18 -2.12
C ASN A 207 -25.65 13.05 -3.10
N THR A 208 -25.56 13.94 -4.10
CA THR A 208 -24.47 13.94 -5.08
C THR A 208 -23.11 14.16 -4.40
N ILE A 209 -23.00 15.12 -3.48
CA ILE A 209 -21.74 15.40 -2.74
C ILE A 209 -21.27 14.18 -1.95
N ILE A 210 -22.20 13.48 -1.29
CA ILE A 210 -21.84 12.30 -0.47
C ILE A 210 -21.53 11.07 -1.34
N TYR A 211 -22.16 10.97 -2.51
CA TYR A 211 -21.94 9.89 -3.47
C TYR A 211 -20.59 10.06 -4.19
N THR A 212 -20.15 11.30 -4.44
CA THR A 212 -18.86 11.63 -5.06
C THR A 212 -17.68 11.29 -4.15
#